data_320240e162185d3f195ecdf7e70050b9
#
_entry.id   320240e162185d3f195ecdf7e70050b9
#
_cell.length_a   1.000
_cell.length_b   1.000
_cell.length_c   1.000
_cell.angle_alpha   90.00
_cell.angle_beta   90.00
_cell.angle_gamma   90.00
#
_symmetry.space_group_name_H-M   'P 1'
#
loop_
_entity.id
_entity.type
_entity.pdbx_description
1 polymer ?
#
loop_
_entity_poly.entity_id
_entity_poly.type
_entity_poly.pdbx_seq_one_letter_code
_entity_poly.pdbx_strand_id
1 'polypeptide(L)'
;MEGRQDGGRVRGAEEAELDGCGESATPVEVTLTDEGAADPLLAGVPRTFAAYVGHKEAMSALPPGAVLLAEGADCPVQMFRLGTRQYATQFHPELDQAGILERLEIYRDHGYFAPGEYEPTVAGLAAVDPEHPRRILANFRTLFG
;
A
#
# COMPACT_ATOMS: atom_id res chain seq x y z
N MET A 1 -5.87 -12.04 32.19
CA MET A 1 -6.01 -11.79 31.76
C MET A 1 -5.75 -11.21 31.18
N GLU A 2 -5.66 -11.05 30.93
CA GLU A 2 -5.41 -10.35 30.50
C GLU A 2 -5.54 -10.00 29.51
N GLY A 3 -5.90 -10.05 29.09
CA GLY A 3 -6.04 -9.79 28.02
C GLY A 3 -6.08 -8.62 27.52
N ARG A 4 -5.77 -8.13 27.33
CA ARG A 4 -5.66 -7.15 26.96
C ARG A 4 -5.83 -6.95 25.88
N GLN A 5 -6.07 -6.64 25.38
CA GLN A 5 -6.24 -6.28 24.55
C GLN A 5 -5.75 -5.63 23.88
N ASP A 6 -5.46 -5.49 23.63
CA ASP A 6 -4.77 -4.96 22.93
C ASP A 6 -5.35 -4.39 21.90
N GLY A 7 -5.84 -3.66 22.07
CA GLY A 7 -6.24 -2.86 21.40
C GLY A 7 -6.27 -2.78 20.01
N GLY A 8 -6.99 -3.32 19.36
CA GLY A 8 -7.15 -3.12 17.99
C GLY A 8 -6.03 -3.55 17.11
N ARG A 9 -5.04 -4.12 17.68
CA ARG A 9 -3.97 -4.58 16.88
C ARG A 9 -4.41 -5.80 16.12
N VAL A 10 -4.27 -5.76 14.84
CA VAL A 10 -4.69 -6.88 14.01
C VAL A 10 -3.55 -7.87 13.95
N ARG A 11 -3.73 -8.99 14.61
CA ARG A 11 -2.68 -9.98 14.65
C ARG A 11 -2.30 -10.49 13.29
N GLY A 12 -3.27 -10.51 12.41
CA GLY A 12 -2.99 -10.95 11.05
C GLY A 12 -1.93 -10.12 10.36
N ALA A 13 -1.92 -8.82 10.62
CA ALA A 13 -0.93 -7.98 9.99
C ALA A 13 0.48 -8.30 10.47
N GLU A 14 0.61 -8.58 11.76
CA GLU A 14 1.91 -8.93 12.29
C GLU A 14 2.39 -10.26 11.73
N GLU A 15 1.49 -11.19 11.62
CA GLU A 15 1.85 -12.48 11.05
C GLU A 15 2.24 -12.37 9.60
N ALA A 16 1.55 -11.49 8.88
CA ALA A 16 1.89 -11.29 7.48
C ALA A 16 3.31 -10.75 7.33
N GLU A 17 3.71 -9.89 8.23
CA GLU A 17 5.08 -9.39 8.20
C GLU A 17 6.08 -10.52 8.40
N LEU A 18 5.80 -11.38 9.35
CA LEU A 18 6.67 -12.51 9.63
C LEU A 18 6.72 -13.48 8.46
N ASP A 19 5.65 -13.52 7.68
CA ASP A 19 5.58 -14.39 6.52
C ASP A 19 6.26 -13.81 5.29
N GLY A 20 6.94 -12.67 5.42
CA GLY A 20 7.70 -12.12 4.33
C GLY A 20 6.91 -11.31 3.34
N CYS A 21 5.75 -10.79 3.76
CA CYS A 21 4.94 -9.95 2.89
C CYS A 21 5.36 -8.49 2.93
N GLY A 22 6.54 -8.19 3.47
CA GLY A 22 7.08 -6.85 3.43
C GLY A 22 7.58 -6.51 2.03
N GLU A 23 7.37 -5.28 1.62
CA GLU A 23 7.80 -4.82 0.31
C GLU A 23 8.76 -3.66 0.49
N SER A 24 9.89 -3.71 -0.20
CA SER A 24 10.85 -2.62 -0.16
C SER A 24 10.32 -1.43 -0.97
N ALA A 25 10.96 -0.29 -0.80
CA ALA A 25 10.56 0.93 -1.50
C ALA A 25 10.79 0.76 -2.99
N THR A 26 9.77 0.35 -3.71
CA THR A 26 9.87 0.04 -5.12
C THR A 26 8.47 0.13 -5.73
N PRO A 27 8.37 0.32 -7.04
CA PRO A 27 7.07 0.22 -7.69
C PRO A 27 6.59 -1.23 -7.73
N VAL A 28 5.31 -1.42 -7.50
CA VAL A 28 4.69 -2.73 -7.68
C VAL A 28 3.49 -2.56 -8.59
N GLU A 29 3.13 -3.65 -9.24
CA GLU A 29 1.93 -3.67 -10.07
C GLU A 29 0.74 -3.98 -9.18
N VAL A 30 -0.26 -3.11 -9.24
CA VAL A 30 -1.50 -3.23 -8.47
C VAL A 30 -2.62 -3.53 -9.44
N THR A 31 -3.38 -4.58 -9.16
CA THR A 31 -4.48 -5.00 -10.03
C THR A 31 -5.78 -4.92 -9.26
N LEU A 32 -6.78 -4.25 -9.84
CA LEU A 32 -8.10 -4.13 -9.22
C LEU A 32 -8.83 -5.45 -9.31
N THR A 33 -9.57 -5.78 -8.26
CA THR A 33 -10.54 -6.87 -8.30
C THR A 33 -11.79 -6.39 -9.03
N ASP A 34 -12.74 -7.29 -9.27
CA ASP A 34 -14.02 -6.88 -9.85
C ASP A 34 -14.72 -5.89 -8.94
N GLU A 35 -14.68 -6.11 -7.63
CA GLU A 35 -15.24 -5.18 -6.66
C GLU A 35 -14.53 -3.84 -6.71
N GLY A 36 -13.22 -3.87 -6.89
CA GLY A 36 -12.44 -2.64 -7.00
C GLY A 36 -12.81 -1.86 -8.25
N ALA A 37 -12.95 -2.56 -9.36
CA ALA A 37 -13.31 -1.92 -10.63
C ALA A 37 -14.72 -1.29 -10.56
N ALA A 38 -15.59 -1.82 -9.71
CA ALA A 38 -16.94 -1.29 -9.54
C ALA A 38 -17.06 -0.25 -8.44
N ASP A 39 -16.01 -0.03 -7.66
CA ASP A 39 -16.07 0.90 -6.53
C ASP A 39 -15.90 2.33 -7.04
N PRO A 40 -16.79 3.26 -6.63
CA PRO A 40 -16.68 4.65 -7.11
C PRO A 40 -15.37 5.33 -6.74
N LEU A 41 -14.70 4.88 -5.69
CA LEU A 41 -13.39 5.45 -5.34
C LEU A 41 -12.35 5.18 -6.42
N LEU A 42 -12.54 4.13 -7.18
CA LEU A 42 -11.57 3.73 -8.21
C LEU A 42 -12.06 4.08 -9.62
N ALA A 43 -13.04 4.95 -9.73
CA ALA A 43 -13.54 5.41 -11.02
C ALA A 43 -12.42 6.08 -11.82
N GLY A 44 -12.25 5.66 -13.06
CA GLY A 44 -11.22 6.21 -13.94
C GLY A 44 -9.82 5.65 -13.71
N VAL A 45 -9.65 4.77 -12.72
CA VAL A 45 -8.37 4.11 -12.47
C VAL A 45 -8.32 2.85 -13.34
N PRO A 46 -7.22 2.64 -14.07
CA PRO A 46 -7.12 1.44 -14.92
C PRO A 46 -7.07 0.18 -14.06
N ARG A 47 -7.43 -0.94 -14.68
CA ARG A 47 -7.49 -2.23 -13.99
C ARG A 47 -6.16 -2.60 -13.36
N THR A 48 -5.07 -2.22 -14.01
CA THR A 48 -3.72 -2.48 -13.53
C THR A 48 -2.92 -1.19 -13.63
N PHE A 49 -2.21 -0.86 -12.56
CA PHE A 49 -1.38 0.33 -12.53
C PHE A 49 -0.21 0.09 -11.59
N ALA A 50 0.83 0.93 -11.69
CA ALA A 50 1.99 0.85 -10.81
C ALA A 50 1.86 1.88 -9.70
N ALA A 51 2.33 1.51 -8.51
CA ALA A 51 2.36 2.42 -7.37
C ALA A 51 3.55 2.07 -6.49
N TYR A 52 4.02 3.04 -5.74
CA TYR A 52 5.13 2.81 -4.83
C TYR A 52 4.63 2.16 -3.55
N VAL A 53 5.42 1.24 -3.04
CA VAL A 53 5.21 0.61 -1.74
C VAL A 53 6.48 0.78 -0.93
N GLY A 54 6.40 0.44 0.34
CA GLY A 54 7.56 0.51 1.23
C GLY A 54 7.04 0.27 2.62
N HIS A 55 6.95 -1.00 3.01
CA HIS A 55 6.41 -1.35 4.32
C HIS A 55 7.08 -2.63 4.78
N LYS A 56 7.20 -2.75 6.09
CA LYS A 56 7.72 -3.96 6.70
C LYS A 56 6.60 -4.89 7.11
N GLU A 57 5.41 -4.33 7.34
CA GLU A 57 4.25 -5.09 7.77
C GLU A 57 3.18 -4.99 6.70
N ALA A 58 2.53 -6.09 6.44
CA ALA A 58 1.46 -6.16 5.45
C ALA A 58 0.41 -7.14 5.91
N MET A 59 -0.76 -7.04 5.31
CA MET A 59 -1.84 -7.97 5.62
C MET A 59 -1.82 -9.11 4.63
N SER A 60 -1.80 -10.33 5.14
CA SER A 60 -1.93 -11.50 4.28
C SER A 60 -3.40 -11.90 4.10
N ALA A 61 -4.28 -11.38 4.95
CA ALA A 61 -5.69 -11.72 4.90
C ALA A 61 -6.50 -10.49 5.24
N LEU A 62 -7.74 -10.46 4.73
CA LEU A 62 -8.64 -9.34 4.99
C LEU A 62 -9.21 -9.40 6.40
N PRO A 63 -9.47 -8.22 7.01
CA PRO A 63 -10.27 -8.20 8.23
C PRO A 63 -11.69 -8.70 7.94
N PRO A 64 -12.38 -9.22 8.96
CA PRO A 64 -13.76 -9.65 8.75
C PRO A 64 -14.63 -8.53 8.20
N GLY A 65 -15.42 -8.83 7.18
CA GLY A 65 -16.33 -7.88 6.58
C GLY A 65 -15.69 -6.95 5.55
N ALA A 66 -14.40 -7.08 5.32
CA ALA A 66 -13.72 -6.22 4.34
C ALA A 66 -13.92 -6.76 2.92
N VAL A 67 -13.91 -5.84 1.97
CA VAL A 67 -14.01 -6.17 0.55
C VAL A 67 -12.67 -5.86 -0.10
N LEU A 68 -12.07 -6.85 -0.72
CA LEU A 68 -10.79 -6.68 -1.40
C LEU A 68 -10.99 -5.89 -2.68
N LEU A 69 -10.29 -4.79 -2.82
CA LEU A 69 -10.43 -3.92 -3.98
C LEU A 69 -9.23 -4.00 -4.91
N ALA A 70 -8.05 -4.33 -4.40
CA ALA A 70 -6.85 -4.42 -5.22
C ALA A 70 -5.88 -5.43 -4.67
N GLU A 71 -5.14 -6.08 -5.54
CA GLU A 71 -4.20 -7.15 -5.19
C GLU A 71 -2.84 -6.88 -5.81
N GLY A 72 -1.83 -7.55 -5.27
CA GLY A 72 -0.49 -7.55 -5.81
C GLY A 72 0.07 -8.95 -5.85
N ALA A 73 1.19 -9.14 -6.55
CA ALA A 73 1.78 -10.46 -6.72
C ALA A 73 2.41 -10.98 -5.43
N ASP A 74 3.19 -10.14 -4.77
CA ASP A 74 3.91 -10.55 -3.56
C ASP A 74 3.07 -10.39 -2.31
N CYS A 75 2.33 -9.30 -2.23
CA CYS A 75 1.41 -9.04 -1.11
C CYS A 75 0.01 -8.98 -1.66
N PRO A 76 -0.81 -9.99 -1.37
CA PRO A 76 -2.11 -10.10 -2.05
C PRO A 76 -3.09 -8.98 -1.68
N VAL A 77 -2.99 -8.40 -0.48
CA VAL A 77 -3.93 -7.36 -0.08
C VAL A 77 -3.26 -6.01 -0.30
N GLN A 78 -3.64 -5.32 -1.37
CA GLN A 78 -3.11 -3.99 -1.66
C GLN A 78 -4.11 -2.89 -1.32
N MET A 79 -5.40 -3.19 -1.36
CA MET A 79 -6.42 -2.21 -1.00
C MET A 79 -7.70 -2.92 -0.63
N PHE A 80 -8.37 -2.44 0.43
CA PHE A 80 -9.65 -2.99 0.82
C PHE A 80 -10.56 -1.89 1.36
N ARG A 81 -11.86 -2.20 1.45
CA ARG A 81 -12.87 -1.32 2.01
C ARG A 81 -13.56 -2.03 3.18
N LEU A 82 -13.76 -1.28 4.25
CA LEU A 82 -14.61 -1.68 5.37
C LEU A 82 -15.82 -0.78 5.38
N GLY A 83 -17.01 -1.35 5.30
CA GLY A 83 -18.23 -0.55 5.24
C GLY A 83 -18.30 0.25 3.95
N THR A 84 -18.73 1.50 4.04
CA THR A 84 -18.95 2.34 2.86
C THR A 84 -17.98 3.49 2.75
N ARG A 85 -17.18 3.76 3.79
CA ARG A 85 -16.33 4.95 3.81
C ARG A 85 -14.91 4.71 4.30
N GLN A 86 -14.58 3.51 4.72
CA GLN A 86 -13.26 3.23 5.26
C GLN A 86 -12.47 2.44 4.23
N TYR A 87 -11.36 3.01 3.81
CA TYR A 87 -10.50 2.41 2.81
C TYR A 87 -9.08 2.34 3.35
N ALA A 88 -8.37 1.30 2.97
CA ALA A 88 -6.97 1.14 3.35
C ALA A 88 -6.18 0.70 2.13
N THR A 89 -4.97 1.23 2.00
CA THR A 89 -4.05 0.86 0.92
C THR A 89 -2.72 0.45 1.52
N GLN A 90 -2.09 -0.55 0.92
CA GLN A 90 -0.71 -0.90 1.22
C GLN A 90 0.26 -0.07 0.39
N PHE A 91 -0.14 0.32 -0.81
CA PHE A 91 0.66 1.20 -1.63
C PHE A 91 0.42 2.65 -1.22
N HIS A 92 1.29 3.53 -1.69
CA HIS A 92 1.24 4.97 -1.39
C HIS A 92 0.63 5.71 -2.58
N PRO A 93 -0.67 6.02 -2.54
CA PRO A 93 -1.29 6.74 -3.66
C PRO A 93 -0.80 8.18 -3.79
N GLU A 94 -0.17 8.70 -2.76
CA GLU A 94 0.27 10.10 -2.75
C GLU A 94 1.66 10.32 -3.33
N LEU A 95 2.44 9.25 -3.54
CA LEU A 95 3.86 9.41 -3.87
C LEU A 95 4.13 9.32 -5.36
N ASP A 96 4.93 10.25 -5.85
CA ASP A 96 5.59 10.16 -7.15
C ASP A 96 7.06 9.81 -6.91
N GLN A 97 7.86 9.77 -8.00
CA GLN A 97 9.26 9.41 -7.88
C GLN A 97 10.01 10.38 -6.97
N ALA A 98 9.75 11.68 -7.13
CA ALA A 98 10.42 12.68 -6.29
C ALA A 98 10.05 12.48 -4.82
N GLY A 99 8.79 12.20 -4.53
CA GLY A 99 8.33 12.01 -3.17
C GLY A 99 8.92 10.79 -2.52
N ILE A 100 9.01 9.67 -3.25
CA ILE A 100 9.59 8.47 -2.66
C ILE A 100 11.09 8.64 -2.44
N LEU A 101 11.78 9.33 -3.34
CA LEU A 101 13.21 9.60 -3.16
C LEU A 101 13.44 10.48 -1.94
N GLU A 102 12.61 11.49 -1.75
CA GLU A 102 12.72 12.35 -0.58
C GLU A 102 12.49 11.55 0.71
N ARG A 103 11.49 10.68 0.71
CA ARG A 103 11.21 9.85 1.88
C ARG A 103 12.37 8.90 2.18
N LEU A 104 12.96 8.30 1.16
CA LEU A 104 14.10 7.41 1.34
C LEU A 104 15.28 8.17 1.95
N GLU A 105 15.51 9.39 1.50
CA GLU A 105 16.58 10.21 2.03
C GLU A 105 16.37 10.50 3.51
N ILE A 106 15.15 10.83 3.90
CA ILE A 106 14.81 11.11 5.30
C ILE A 106 15.08 9.88 6.18
N TYR A 107 14.73 8.70 5.68
CA TYR A 107 14.86 7.47 6.48
C TYR A 107 16.18 6.75 6.27
N ARG A 108 17.10 7.36 5.54
CA ARG A 108 18.36 6.72 5.15
C ARG A 108 19.11 6.13 6.34
N ASP A 109 19.16 6.86 7.46
CA ASP A 109 19.95 6.48 8.62
C ASP A 109 19.09 5.98 9.78
N HIS A 110 17.86 5.54 9.49
CA HIS A 110 16.90 5.18 10.53
C HIS A 110 16.60 3.67 10.55
N GLY A 111 17.54 2.85 10.08
CA GLY A 111 17.39 1.41 10.19
C GLY A 111 16.54 0.75 9.12
N TYR A 112 16.14 1.49 8.09
CA TYR A 112 15.35 0.92 7.00
C TYR A 112 16.19 0.22 5.97
N PHE A 113 17.50 0.45 5.98
CA PHE A 113 18.41 -0.13 5.00
C PHE A 113 19.53 -0.88 5.69
N ALA A 114 19.88 -2.04 5.16
CA ALA A 114 21.08 -2.73 5.55
C ALA A 114 22.30 -1.96 5.02
N PRO A 115 23.49 -2.16 5.62
CA PRO A 115 24.67 -1.49 5.12
C PRO A 115 24.87 -1.77 3.63
N GLY A 116 25.05 -0.70 2.86
CA GLY A 116 25.27 -0.81 1.43
C GLY A 116 24.02 -1.01 0.61
N GLU A 117 22.85 -0.99 1.22
CA GLU A 117 21.59 -1.24 0.52
C GLU A 117 20.95 0.02 -0.04
N TYR A 118 21.24 1.17 0.56
CA TYR A 118 20.58 2.42 0.18
C TYR A 118 20.86 2.81 -1.28
N GLU A 119 22.11 2.84 -1.66
CA GLU A 119 22.49 3.30 -3.00
C GLU A 119 21.87 2.43 -4.10
N PRO A 120 21.99 1.09 -4.02
CA PRO A 120 21.33 0.27 -5.05
C PRO A 120 19.82 0.44 -5.08
N THR A 121 19.18 0.63 -3.93
CA THR A 121 17.74 0.82 -3.89
C THR A 121 17.34 2.08 -4.64
N VAL A 122 18.03 3.19 -4.37
CA VAL A 122 17.75 4.46 -5.05
C VAL A 122 18.05 4.35 -6.54
N ALA A 123 19.19 3.72 -6.89
CA ALA A 123 19.58 3.61 -8.28
C ALA A 123 18.60 2.77 -9.09
N GLY A 124 17.97 1.76 -8.46
CA GLY A 124 17.04 0.89 -9.15
C GLY A 124 15.61 1.36 -9.12
N LEU A 125 15.34 2.53 -8.55
CA LEU A 125 13.97 3.00 -8.37
C LEU A 125 13.41 3.54 -9.69
N ALA A 126 12.47 2.81 -10.26
CA ALA A 126 11.85 3.22 -11.52
C ALA A 126 10.79 4.28 -11.27
N ALA A 127 10.55 5.12 -12.28
CA ALA A 127 9.49 6.13 -12.19
C ALA A 127 8.12 5.47 -12.36
N VAL A 128 7.15 5.95 -11.60
CA VAL A 128 5.76 5.54 -11.68
C VAL A 128 4.97 6.72 -12.20
N ASP A 129 4.03 6.45 -13.13
CA ASP A 129 3.10 7.49 -13.53
C ASP A 129 2.20 7.80 -12.34
N PRO A 130 2.30 8.97 -11.72
CA PRO A 130 1.57 9.25 -10.50
C PRO A 130 0.10 9.53 -10.72
N GLU A 131 -0.33 9.66 -11.94
CA GLU A 131 -1.70 10.04 -12.25
C GLU A 131 -2.70 9.01 -11.75
N HIS A 132 -2.40 7.73 -11.95
CA HIS A 132 -3.36 6.68 -11.60
C HIS A 132 -3.55 6.54 -10.09
N PRO A 133 -2.50 6.38 -9.29
CA PRO A 133 -2.72 6.33 -7.84
C PRO A 133 -3.28 7.64 -7.28
N ARG A 134 -2.88 8.78 -7.83
CA ARG A 134 -3.41 10.07 -7.35
C ARG A 134 -4.88 10.25 -7.68
N ARG A 135 -5.37 9.60 -8.71
CA ARG A 135 -6.79 9.64 -9.05
C ARG A 135 -7.63 9.12 -7.89
N ILE A 136 -7.10 8.14 -7.16
CA ILE A 136 -7.80 7.59 -6.01
C ILE A 136 -8.03 8.67 -4.96
N LEU A 137 -7.01 9.49 -4.69
CA LEU A 137 -7.14 10.58 -3.72
C LEU A 137 -8.11 11.65 -4.22
N ALA A 138 -8.06 11.96 -5.50
CA ALA A 138 -8.98 12.93 -6.08
C ALA A 138 -10.42 12.44 -5.98
N ASN A 139 -10.64 11.16 -6.25
CA ASN A 139 -11.96 10.58 -6.12
C ASN A 139 -12.45 10.60 -4.69
N PHE A 140 -11.57 10.30 -3.74
CA PHE A 140 -11.93 10.33 -2.32
C PHE A 140 -12.40 11.72 -1.93
N ARG A 141 -11.66 12.73 -2.36
CA ARG A 141 -12.04 14.12 -2.08
C ARG A 141 -13.40 14.47 -2.68
N THR A 142 -13.65 14.01 -3.90
CA THR A 142 -14.92 14.27 -4.57
C THR A 142 -16.09 13.59 -3.87
N LEU A 143 -15.88 12.35 -3.43
CA LEU A 143 -16.95 11.55 -2.85
C LEU A 143 -17.25 11.93 -1.40
N PHE A 144 -16.22 12.27 -0.63
CA PHE A 144 -16.36 12.44 0.83
C PHE A 144 -15.88 13.78 1.35
N GLY A 145 -15.26 14.58 0.53
CA GLY A 145 -14.67 15.85 0.93
C GLY A 145 -15.59 17.05 1.01
#